data_36a533e8960d4c63a66076c2c3708d51
#
_entry.id   36a533e8960d4c63a66076c2c3708d51
#
_cell.length_a   1.000
_cell.length_b   1.000
_cell.length_c   1.000
_cell.angle_alpha   90.00
_cell.angle_beta   90.00
_cell.angle_gamma   90.00
#
_symmetry.space_group_name_H-M   'P 1'
#
loop_
_entity.id
_entity.type
_entity.pdbx_description
1 polymer ?
#
loop_
_entity_poly.entity_id
_entity_poly.type
_entity_poly.pdbx_seq_one_letter_code
_entity_poly.pdbx_strand_id
1 'polypeptide(L)'
;MATMYIPHDRARTLRRVHRLGAIVVALAVMAAATPVRSHTQASAAGDRVPVIVELFTSEGCSSCPPADDVLTKLVTTQPVANAEIIALGEHVDYWDRLGWRDPFSSAAFTARQSEYAAQTFRTDNIYTPQLIVDGREAVVGSDYRAATAAIARATAPGGAAAAARLRISVKAEHNPSRASVHVITRVDPPDASTAKAAADVFLAVVEDGLVTQVKRGENKGRELRHTAVVRSLTPIGAMSDSGPWSADTTVQFPPDWNAARSRVVAFVQERAKRKMLGAVTASLTNKAG
;
A
#
# COMPACT_ATOMS: atom_id res chain seq x y z
N MET A 1 -0.82 7.39 96.48
CA MET A 1 -0.70 8.67 97.14
C MET A 1 -1.27 9.68 96.21
N ALA A 2 -2.47 10.06 96.59
CA ALA A 2 -2.90 11.37 97.07
C ALA A 2 -2.94 12.39 95.89
N THR A 3 -3.93 13.06 95.59
CA THR A 3 -5.15 13.64 96.16
C THR A 3 -5.49 14.83 95.27
N MET A 4 -6.66 14.79 94.60
CA MET A 4 -7.76 15.72 94.91
C MET A 4 -7.48 17.22 94.69
N TYR A 5 -8.22 17.88 93.80
CA TYR A 5 -9.26 18.84 94.25
C TYR A 5 -9.97 19.53 93.10
N ILE A 6 -11.29 19.49 93.08
CA ILE A 6 -12.22 20.37 92.35
C ILE A 6 -12.57 21.53 93.31
N PRO A 7 -12.97 22.75 92.89
CA PRO A 7 -14.38 23.02 92.66
C PRO A 7 -14.75 24.15 91.65
N HIS A 8 -15.95 23.99 91.16
CA HIS A 8 -17.10 24.90 90.99
C HIS A 8 -16.86 26.44 91.02
N ASP A 9 -17.48 27.18 90.13
CA ASP A 9 -18.79 27.81 90.33
C ASP A 9 -19.29 28.60 89.08
N ARG A 10 -20.52 28.39 88.75
CA ARG A 10 -21.69 29.24 88.47
C ARG A 10 -21.55 30.45 87.52
N ALA A 11 -22.21 30.32 86.42
CA ALA A 11 -23.52 30.93 86.08
C ALA A 11 -23.59 32.46 85.92
N ARG A 12 -24.03 32.89 84.77
CA ARG A 12 -25.25 33.69 84.58
C ARG A 12 -25.44 34.06 83.09
N THR A 13 -26.46 33.51 82.51
CA THR A 13 -27.54 34.09 81.67
C THR A 13 -27.36 35.55 81.25
N LEU A 14 -27.51 35.82 79.94
CA LEU A 14 -28.53 36.75 79.45
C LEU A 14 -28.62 36.71 77.88
N ARG A 15 -29.84 36.61 77.49
CA ARG A 15 -30.49 36.66 76.20
C ARG A 15 -30.06 37.83 75.31
N ARG A 16 -30.04 37.63 74.03
CA ARG A 16 -30.72 38.43 72.97
C ARG A 16 -30.39 37.77 71.59
N VAL A 17 -31.27 37.14 71.00
CA VAL A 17 -32.31 37.45 69.99
C VAL A 17 -31.76 38.16 68.71
N HIS A 18 -32.05 37.53 67.62
CA HIS A 18 -32.12 37.97 66.19
C HIS A 18 -30.84 38.17 65.46
N ARG A 19 -30.61 37.39 64.45
CA ARG A 19 -31.20 37.50 63.06
C ARG A 19 -30.78 36.33 62.25
N LEU A 20 -31.73 35.77 61.48
CA LEU A 20 -31.55 34.88 60.37
C LEU A 20 -30.61 35.49 59.34
N GLY A 21 -29.60 34.75 58.99
CA GLY A 21 -28.80 34.99 57.81
C GLY A 21 -28.52 33.65 57.18
N ALA A 22 -29.34 33.25 56.23
CA ALA A 22 -29.14 32.04 55.40
C ALA A 22 -27.90 32.25 54.58
N ILE A 23 -26.82 31.59 54.90
CA ILE A 23 -25.66 31.49 53.99
C ILE A 23 -25.93 30.29 53.06
N VAL A 24 -26.36 30.59 51.83
CA VAL A 24 -26.41 29.64 50.74
C VAL A 24 -24.97 29.43 50.30
N VAL A 25 -24.38 28.32 50.69
CA VAL A 25 -23.10 27.88 50.14
C VAL A 25 -23.40 27.32 48.74
N ALA A 26 -23.23 28.13 47.72
CA ALA A 26 -23.24 27.69 46.33
C ALA A 26 -21.94 26.90 46.05
N LEU A 27 -22.02 25.58 46.10
CA LEU A 27 -20.98 24.72 45.55
C LEU A 27 -21.00 24.86 44.01
N ALA A 28 -20.11 25.71 43.52
CA ALA A 28 -19.80 25.74 42.09
C ALA A 28 -19.00 24.46 41.73
N VAL A 29 -19.70 23.45 41.23
CA VAL A 29 -19.08 22.30 40.58
C VAL A 29 -18.54 22.80 39.24
N MET A 30 -17.29 23.23 39.22
CA MET A 30 -16.54 23.39 37.95
C MET A 30 -16.37 22.02 37.35
N ALA A 31 -17.27 21.66 36.44
CA ALA A 31 -17.04 20.56 35.49
C ALA A 31 -15.90 20.98 34.58
N ALA A 32 -14.69 20.53 34.91
CA ALA A 32 -13.55 20.60 33.99
C ALA A 32 -13.89 19.74 32.77
N ALA A 33 -14.42 20.38 31.73
CA ALA A 33 -14.55 19.77 30.42
C ALA A 33 -13.12 19.52 29.89
N THR A 34 -12.59 18.35 30.19
CA THR A 34 -11.40 17.87 29.50
C THR A 34 -11.76 17.77 28.00
N PRO A 35 -11.03 18.47 27.10
CA PRO A 35 -11.25 18.26 25.67
C PRO A 35 -10.93 16.79 25.41
N VAL A 36 -11.94 16.01 25.03
CA VAL A 36 -11.76 14.71 24.41
C VAL A 36 -10.99 15.00 23.12
N ARG A 37 -9.67 14.86 23.18
CA ARG A 37 -8.85 14.78 21.99
C ARG A 37 -9.34 13.52 21.28
N SER A 38 -10.19 13.72 20.29
CA SER A 38 -10.42 12.72 19.26
C SER A 38 -9.05 12.43 18.64
N HIS A 39 -8.40 11.38 19.13
CA HIS A 39 -7.31 10.77 18.43
C HIS A 39 -7.95 10.20 17.17
N THR A 40 -8.02 11.02 16.12
CA THR A 40 -8.10 10.49 14.77
C THR A 40 -6.86 9.61 14.68
N GLN A 41 -7.04 8.29 14.82
CA GLN A 41 -6.03 7.34 14.42
C GLN A 41 -5.82 7.59 12.92
N ALA A 42 -4.92 8.53 12.61
CA ALA A 42 -4.23 8.49 11.34
C ALA A 42 -3.60 7.11 11.31
N SER A 43 -4.15 6.27 10.45
CA SER A 43 -3.66 4.94 10.17
C SER A 43 -2.14 5.02 10.05
N ALA A 44 -1.44 4.12 10.72
CA ALA A 44 0.02 3.97 10.72
C ALA A 44 0.59 3.60 9.32
N ALA A 45 0.00 4.09 8.24
CA ALA A 45 0.46 3.96 6.87
C ALA A 45 1.70 4.84 6.59
N GLY A 46 2.06 5.78 7.50
CA GLY A 46 3.18 6.70 7.29
C GLY A 46 4.57 6.12 7.50
N ASP A 47 4.70 4.99 8.20
CA ASP A 47 6.02 4.44 8.59
C ASP A 47 6.41 3.17 7.81
N ARG A 48 5.51 2.61 6.98
CA ARG A 48 5.79 1.38 6.23
C ARG A 48 6.48 1.71 4.90
N VAL A 49 7.49 0.92 4.57
CA VAL A 49 8.23 1.06 3.33
C VAL A 49 7.44 0.42 2.19
N PRO A 50 7.05 1.16 1.14
CA PRO A 50 6.38 0.56 -0.01
C PRO A 50 7.32 -0.39 -0.76
N VAL A 51 6.85 -1.61 -1.00
CA VAL A 51 7.57 -2.68 -1.71
C VAL A 51 6.72 -3.17 -2.87
N ILE A 52 7.23 -3.02 -4.09
CA ILE A 52 6.59 -3.61 -5.27
C ILE A 52 6.87 -5.11 -5.30
N VAL A 53 5.81 -5.88 -5.48
CA VAL A 53 5.86 -7.34 -5.66
C VAL A 53 5.19 -7.67 -6.99
N GLU A 54 5.99 -8.07 -7.98
CA GLU A 54 5.55 -8.42 -9.32
C GLU A 54 5.45 -9.94 -9.44
N LEU A 55 4.28 -10.46 -9.75
CA LEU A 55 4.07 -11.88 -10.04
C LEU A 55 3.86 -12.07 -11.53
N PHE A 56 4.83 -12.69 -12.20
CA PHE A 56 4.67 -13.18 -13.57
C PHE A 56 3.97 -14.54 -13.56
N THR A 57 2.74 -14.57 -14.07
CA THR A 57 1.79 -15.68 -13.98
C THR A 57 1.07 -15.89 -15.30
N SER A 58 0.29 -16.94 -15.43
CA SER A 58 -0.65 -17.16 -16.55
C SER A 58 -1.73 -18.17 -16.18
N GLU A 59 -2.95 -17.95 -16.65
CA GLU A 59 -4.03 -18.95 -16.55
C GLU A 59 -3.72 -20.25 -17.33
N GLY A 60 -2.83 -20.20 -18.32
CA GLY A 60 -2.37 -21.37 -19.09
C GLY A 60 -1.41 -22.29 -18.34
N CYS A 61 -0.82 -21.80 -17.25
CA CYS A 61 0.22 -22.48 -16.48
C CYS A 61 -0.37 -23.22 -15.27
N SER A 62 -0.27 -24.54 -15.20
CA SER A 62 -0.88 -25.34 -14.13
C SER A 62 -0.22 -25.16 -12.75
N SER A 63 1.03 -24.70 -12.69
CA SER A 63 1.75 -24.40 -11.46
C SER A 63 1.52 -22.96 -10.96
N CYS A 64 0.82 -22.11 -11.72
CA CYS A 64 0.62 -20.70 -11.38
C CYS A 64 -0.47 -20.44 -10.34
N PRO A 65 -1.62 -21.14 -10.30
CA PRO A 65 -2.69 -20.81 -9.34
C PRO A 65 -2.26 -20.80 -7.87
N PRO A 66 -1.37 -21.68 -7.38
CA PRO A 66 -0.85 -21.54 -6.01
C PRO A 66 -0.05 -20.26 -5.77
N ALA A 67 0.56 -19.67 -6.81
CA ALA A 67 1.27 -18.39 -6.69
C ALA A 67 0.29 -17.20 -6.68
N ASP A 68 -0.83 -17.27 -7.39
CA ASP A 68 -1.90 -16.30 -7.33
C ASP A 68 -2.51 -16.26 -5.91
N ASP A 69 -2.65 -17.45 -5.26
CA ASP A 69 -3.07 -17.55 -3.85
C ASP A 69 -2.04 -16.90 -2.90
N VAL A 70 -0.74 -17.10 -3.16
CA VAL A 70 0.34 -16.44 -2.40
C VAL A 70 0.27 -14.94 -2.56
N LEU A 71 0.11 -14.42 -3.77
CA LEU A 71 -0.03 -12.98 -4.02
C LEU A 71 -1.23 -12.39 -3.28
N THR A 72 -2.38 -13.07 -3.35
CA THR A 72 -3.60 -12.69 -2.62
C THR A 72 -3.34 -12.62 -1.11
N LYS A 73 -2.69 -13.64 -0.56
CA LYS A 73 -2.34 -13.68 0.86
C LYS A 73 -1.39 -12.55 1.26
N LEU A 74 -0.36 -12.27 0.46
CA LEU A 74 0.58 -11.17 0.71
C LEU A 74 -0.14 -9.81 0.78
N VAL A 75 -1.06 -9.55 -0.16
CA VAL A 75 -1.82 -8.30 -0.21
C VAL A 75 -2.79 -8.17 0.95
N THR A 76 -3.54 -9.24 1.26
CA THR A 76 -4.60 -9.18 2.27
C THR A 76 -4.08 -9.21 3.70
N THR A 77 -2.98 -9.91 3.96
CA THR A 77 -2.45 -10.07 5.33
C THR A 77 -1.30 -9.13 5.64
N GLN A 78 -0.63 -8.56 4.63
CA GLN A 78 0.52 -7.67 4.84
C GLN A 78 1.50 -8.22 5.91
N PRO A 79 2.09 -9.42 5.71
CA PRO A 79 2.72 -10.19 6.79
C PRO A 79 4.05 -9.62 7.29
N VAL A 80 4.61 -8.62 6.62
CA VAL A 80 5.87 -7.98 7.00
C VAL A 80 5.58 -6.61 7.59
N ALA A 81 5.80 -6.43 8.88
CA ALA A 81 5.36 -5.26 9.65
C ALA A 81 5.85 -3.92 9.06
N ASN A 82 7.09 -3.86 8.57
CA ASN A 82 7.69 -2.63 8.03
C ASN A 82 7.45 -2.43 6.53
N ALA A 83 6.75 -3.36 5.84
CA ALA A 83 6.50 -3.28 4.41
C ALA A 83 5.04 -2.90 4.12
N GLU A 84 4.83 -1.97 3.22
CA GLU A 84 3.56 -1.82 2.49
C GLU A 84 3.69 -2.59 1.18
N ILE A 85 3.09 -3.78 1.12
CA ILE A 85 3.18 -4.64 -0.06
C ILE A 85 2.22 -4.15 -1.12
N ILE A 86 2.77 -3.70 -2.25
CA ILE A 86 2.05 -3.24 -3.44
C ILE A 86 2.26 -4.29 -4.53
N ALA A 87 1.22 -5.07 -4.81
CA ALA A 87 1.31 -6.17 -5.76
C ALA A 87 0.92 -5.77 -7.19
N LEU A 88 1.58 -6.40 -8.15
CA LEU A 88 1.32 -6.34 -9.59
C LEU A 88 1.27 -7.78 -10.12
N GLY A 89 0.09 -8.26 -10.49
CA GLY A 89 -0.11 -9.53 -11.19
C GLY A 89 0.02 -9.32 -12.70
N GLU A 90 1.12 -9.79 -13.27
CA GLU A 90 1.46 -9.59 -14.67
C GLU A 90 1.33 -10.90 -15.44
N HIS A 91 0.26 -11.02 -16.25
CA HIS A 91 -0.03 -12.23 -17.02
C HIS A 91 0.78 -12.25 -18.31
N VAL A 92 1.68 -13.23 -18.43
CA VAL A 92 2.54 -13.40 -19.60
C VAL A 92 1.82 -14.15 -20.72
N ASP A 93 2.16 -13.85 -21.98
CA ASP A 93 1.46 -14.37 -23.15
C ASP A 93 2.08 -15.64 -23.77
N TYR A 94 3.27 -16.07 -23.34
CA TYR A 94 3.93 -17.23 -23.94
C TYR A 94 3.25 -18.57 -23.65
N TRP A 95 2.29 -18.61 -22.71
CA TRP A 95 1.42 -19.76 -22.45
C TRP A 95 0.19 -19.83 -23.37
N ASP A 96 -0.23 -18.72 -23.99
CA ASP A 96 -1.47 -18.63 -24.79
C ASP A 96 -1.54 -19.63 -25.93
N ARG A 97 -0.39 -19.97 -26.51
CA ARG A 97 -0.26 -20.98 -27.60
C ARG A 97 -0.49 -22.42 -27.15
N LEU A 98 -0.59 -22.69 -25.84
CA LEU A 98 -0.72 -24.04 -25.28
C LEU A 98 -2.18 -24.43 -24.99
N GLY A 99 -3.14 -23.81 -25.69
CA GLY A 99 -4.54 -24.24 -25.71
C GLY A 99 -5.51 -23.36 -24.95
N TRP A 100 -5.03 -22.41 -24.16
CA TRP A 100 -5.85 -21.39 -23.47
C TRP A 100 -5.23 -20.02 -23.63
N ARG A 101 -5.97 -19.09 -24.20
CA ARG A 101 -5.57 -17.69 -24.19
C ARG A 101 -6.04 -17.02 -22.93
N ASP A 102 -5.10 -16.57 -22.12
CA ASP A 102 -5.36 -15.83 -20.91
C ASP A 102 -5.93 -14.43 -21.25
N PRO A 103 -7.13 -14.07 -20.75
CA PRO A 103 -7.76 -12.78 -21.08
C PRO A 103 -6.98 -11.57 -20.57
N PHE A 104 -6.04 -11.78 -19.66
CA PHE A 104 -5.23 -10.73 -19.02
C PHE A 104 -3.80 -10.69 -19.54
N SER A 105 -3.41 -11.64 -20.40
CA SER A 105 -2.05 -11.77 -20.92
C SER A 105 -1.65 -10.61 -21.83
N SER A 106 -0.37 -10.26 -21.76
CA SER A 106 0.21 -9.25 -22.63
C SER A 106 1.67 -9.58 -22.97
N ALA A 107 2.05 -9.39 -24.23
CA ALA A 107 3.43 -9.45 -24.68
C ALA A 107 4.34 -8.43 -23.96
N ALA A 108 3.76 -7.31 -23.49
CA ALA A 108 4.50 -6.33 -22.72
C ALA A 108 4.97 -6.88 -21.36
N PHE A 109 4.20 -7.77 -20.72
CA PHE A 109 4.60 -8.42 -19.48
C PHE A 109 5.66 -9.49 -19.71
N THR A 110 5.58 -10.24 -20.81
CA THR A 110 6.66 -11.15 -21.23
C THR A 110 7.96 -10.40 -21.50
N ALA A 111 7.89 -9.25 -22.20
CA ALA A 111 9.05 -8.41 -22.43
C ALA A 111 9.63 -7.86 -21.12
N ARG A 112 8.79 -7.39 -20.19
CA ARG A 112 9.21 -6.91 -18.88
C ARG A 112 9.91 -7.99 -18.06
N GLN A 113 9.38 -9.21 -18.06
CA GLN A 113 10.02 -10.36 -17.42
C GLN A 113 11.40 -10.66 -18.04
N SER A 114 11.48 -10.64 -19.35
CA SER A 114 12.74 -10.86 -20.09
C SER A 114 13.78 -9.77 -19.80
N GLU A 115 13.36 -8.53 -19.65
CA GLU A 115 14.24 -7.43 -19.23
C GLU A 115 14.79 -7.64 -17.82
N TYR A 116 13.99 -8.14 -16.87
CA TYR A 116 14.47 -8.52 -15.54
C TYR A 116 15.52 -9.65 -15.63
N ALA A 117 15.21 -10.70 -16.41
CA ALA A 117 16.15 -11.79 -16.61
C ALA A 117 17.50 -11.29 -17.14
N ALA A 118 17.49 -10.49 -18.21
CA ALA A 118 18.71 -10.00 -18.85
C ALA A 118 19.47 -8.97 -18.01
N GLN A 119 18.76 -7.95 -17.46
CA GLN A 119 19.42 -6.78 -16.86
C GLN A 119 19.70 -6.96 -15.37
N THR A 120 18.80 -7.61 -14.61
CA THR A 120 18.92 -7.78 -13.17
C THR A 120 19.60 -9.10 -12.82
N PHE A 121 19.09 -10.22 -13.38
CA PHE A 121 19.52 -11.56 -12.97
C PHE A 121 20.62 -12.14 -13.84
N ARG A 122 20.94 -11.51 -14.98
CA ARG A 122 21.99 -11.94 -15.92
C ARG A 122 21.80 -13.37 -16.42
N THR A 123 20.57 -13.69 -16.80
CA THR A 123 20.13 -14.97 -17.36
C THR A 123 19.22 -14.71 -18.55
N ASP A 124 19.07 -15.69 -19.42
CA ASP A 124 18.07 -15.73 -20.50
C ASP A 124 16.84 -16.59 -20.12
N ASN A 125 16.87 -17.22 -18.94
CA ASN A 125 15.82 -18.10 -18.48
C ASN A 125 14.70 -17.31 -17.78
N ILE A 126 13.50 -17.36 -18.37
CA ILE A 126 12.25 -16.87 -17.79
C ILE A 126 11.34 -18.06 -17.47
N TYR A 127 10.57 -17.96 -16.40
CA TYR A 127 9.67 -19.04 -15.97
C TYR A 127 8.44 -18.48 -15.26
N THR A 128 7.39 -19.26 -15.17
CA THR A 128 6.23 -19.00 -14.32
C THR A 128 5.96 -20.16 -13.38
N PRO A 129 5.45 -19.87 -12.17
CA PRO A 129 5.25 -18.56 -11.58
C PRO A 129 6.55 -17.98 -11.03
N GLN A 130 6.89 -16.75 -11.44
CA GLN A 130 8.04 -16.03 -10.93
C GLN A 130 7.58 -14.79 -10.15
N LEU A 131 8.03 -14.64 -8.91
CA LEU A 131 7.74 -13.48 -8.11
C LEU A 131 9.02 -12.65 -7.91
N ILE A 132 8.96 -11.37 -8.28
CA ILE A 132 10.09 -10.44 -8.15
C ILE A 132 9.75 -9.39 -7.10
N VAL A 133 10.64 -9.26 -6.11
CA VAL A 133 10.50 -8.28 -5.03
C VAL A 133 11.40 -7.09 -5.32
N ASP A 134 10.78 -5.92 -5.43
CA ASP A 134 11.43 -4.62 -5.52
C ASP A 134 12.44 -4.48 -6.69
N GLY A 135 12.26 -5.31 -7.72
CA GLY A 135 13.18 -5.40 -8.86
C GLY A 135 14.57 -5.92 -8.50
N ARG A 136 14.73 -6.61 -7.38
CA ARG A 136 16.04 -7.00 -6.81
C ARG A 136 16.21 -8.50 -6.63
N GLU A 137 15.17 -9.18 -6.23
CA GLU A 137 15.21 -10.59 -5.86
C GLU A 137 14.06 -11.35 -6.50
N ALA A 138 14.36 -12.50 -7.13
CA ALA A 138 13.38 -13.38 -7.73
C ALA A 138 13.25 -14.66 -6.90
N VAL A 139 12.01 -15.11 -6.71
CA VAL A 139 11.68 -16.36 -6.05
C VAL A 139 10.61 -17.11 -6.84
N VAL A 140 10.43 -18.41 -6.59
CA VAL A 140 9.29 -19.15 -7.11
C VAL A 140 8.01 -18.56 -6.51
N GLY A 141 7.05 -18.15 -7.35
CA GLY A 141 5.87 -17.39 -6.93
C GLY A 141 5.00 -18.11 -5.89
N SER A 142 4.98 -19.43 -5.90
CA SER A 142 4.23 -20.24 -4.92
C SER A 142 4.95 -20.44 -3.57
N ASP A 143 6.19 -19.99 -3.42
CA ASP A 143 6.93 -20.09 -2.16
C ASP A 143 6.65 -18.86 -1.27
N TYR A 144 5.59 -18.94 -0.47
CA TYR A 144 5.21 -17.89 0.48
C TYR A 144 6.32 -17.52 1.47
N ARG A 145 7.13 -18.50 1.93
CA ARG A 145 8.21 -18.25 2.90
C ARG A 145 9.35 -17.48 2.25
N ALA A 146 9.76 -17.88 1.04
CA ALA A 146 10.78 -17.16 0.28
C ALA A 146 10.31 -15.73 -0.07
N ALA A 147 9.06 -15.57 -0.50
CA ALA A 147 8.48 -14.26 -0.81
C ALA A 147 8.47 -13.33 0.42
N THR A 148 7.97 -13.78 1.57
CA THR A 148 7.96 -12.98 2.80
C THR A 148 9.36 -12.64 3.30
N ALA A 149 10.32 -13.58 3.19
CA ALA A 149 11.70 -13.32 3.55
C ALA A 149 12.37 -12.28 2.62
N ALA A 150 12.10 -12.32 1.30
CA ALA A 150 12.59 -11.34 0.33
C ALA A 150 12.01 -9.94 0.62
N ILE A 151 10.71 -9.83 0.93
CA ILE A 151 10.06 -8.58 1.32
C ILE A 151 10.67 -8.02 2.61
N ALA A 152 10.92 -8.88 3.61
CA ALA A 152 11.57 -8.46 4.85
C ALA A 152 12.99 -7.92 4.61
N ARG A 153 13.78 -8.55 3.71
CA ARG A 153 15.10 -8.02 3.31
C ARG A 153 15.00 -6.67 2.61
N ALA A 154 13.98 -6.47 1.78
CA ALA A 154 13.78 -5.19 1.07
C ALA A 154 13.48 -4.03 2.03
N THR A 155 12.97 -4.30 3.23
CA THR A 155 12.60 -3.29 4.23
C THR A 155 13.48 -3.29 5.48
N ALA A 156 14.57 -4.06 5.48
CA ALA A 156 15.47 -4.16 6.65
C ALA A 156 16.03 -2.78 7.02
N PRO A 157 16.08 -2.43 8.32
CA PRO A 157 16.68 -1.19 8.79
C PRO A 157 18.15 -1.08 8.34
N GLY A 158 18.54 0.09 7.82
CA GLY A 158 19.90 0.32 7.29
C GLY A 158 20.15 -0.33 5.92
N GLY A 159 19.21 -1.06 5.36
CA GLY A 159 19.30 -1.54 3.99
C GLY A 159 19.25 -0.35 3.00
N ALA A 160 20.03 -0.43 1.93
CA ALA A 160 20.08 0.61 0.90
C ALA A 160 18.71 0.88 0.24
N ALA A 161 17.75 -0.02 0.43
CA ALA A 161 16.40 0.13 -0.06
C ALA A 161 15.52 1.03 0.84
N ALA A 162 15.71 1.00 2.15
CA ALA A 162 14.91 1.78 3.09
C ALA A 162 15.35 3.25 3.16
N ALA A 163 16.65 3.51 3.02
CA ALA A 163 17.22 4.85 3.23
C ALA A 163 17.09 5.81 2.04
N ALA A 164 16.81 5.31 0.83
CA ALA A 164 16.89 6.10 -0.41
C ALA A 164 15.57 6.10 -1.21
N ARG A 165 14.42 5.90 -0.55
CA ARG A 165 13.16 5.88 -1.27
C ARG A 165 12.69 7.26 -1.66
N LEU A 166 12.39 7.43 -2.94
CA LEU A 166 11.70 8.61 -3.46
C LEU A 166 10.29 8.68 -2.85
N ARG A 167 9.88 9.87 -2.45
CA ARG A 167 8.49 10.12 -2.04
C ARG A 167 7.66 10.34 -3.29
N ILE A 168 6.63 9.54 -3.46
CA ILE A 168 5.72 9.64 -4.59
C ILE A 168 4.34 9.96 -4.06
N SER A 169 3.67 10.90 -4.68
CA SER A 169 2.24 11.15 -4.46
C SER A 169 1.48 10.99 -5.77
N VAL A 170 0.27 10.43 -5.67
CA VAL A 170 -0.60 10.23 -6.82
C VAL A 170 -2.03 10.60 -6.47
N LYS A 171 -2.71 11.28 -7.41
CA LYS A 171 -4.16 11.50 -7.38
C LYS A 171 -4.74 10.93 -8.66
N ALA A 172 -5.83 10.19 -8.56
CA ALA A 172 -6.46 9.52 -9.69
C ALA A 172 -7.96 9.75 -9.70
N GLU A 173 -8.45 10.40 -10.75
CA GLU A 173 -9.86 10.74 -10.93
C GLU A 173 -10.44 9.96 -12.12
N HIS A 174 -11.39 9.08 -11.84
CA HIS A 174 -12.12 8.34 -12.88
C HIS A 174 -13.18 9.22 -13.54
N ASN A 175 -13.16 9.26 -14.85
CA ASN A 175 -14.15 9.93 -15.67
C ASN A 175 -14.90 8.88 -16.53
N PRO A 176 -16.05 8.39 -16.06
CA PRO A 176 -16.79 7.34 -16.76
C PRO A 176 -17.32 7.81 -18.14
N SER A 177 -17.66 9.09 -18.30
CA SER A 177 -18.15 9.63 -19.58
C SER A 177 -17.07 9.71 -20.67
N ARG A 178 -15.79 9.66 -20.28
CA ARG A 178 -14.64 9.66 -21.21
C ARG A 178 -13.90 8.32 -21.23
N ALA A 179 -14.39 7.31 -20.52
CA ALA A 179 -13.72 6.02 -20.35
C ALA A 179 -12.21 6.20 -20.02
N SER A 180 -11.91 7.03 -19.04
CA SER A 180 -10.53 7.41 -18.71
C SER A 180 -10.33 7.67 -17.22
N VAL A 181 -9.07 7.57 -16.79
CA VAL A 181 -8.61 8.04 -15.49
C VAL A 181 -7.58 9.14 -15.71
N HIS A 182 -7.82 10.29 -15.09
CA HIS A 182 -6.89 11.40 -15.03
C HIS A 182 -6.00 11.22 -13.80
N VAL A 183 -4.68 11.26 -13.97
CA VAL A 183 -3.69 10.96 -12.92
C VAL A 183 -2.66 12.06 -12.83
N ILE A 184 -2.54 12.65 -11.65
CA ILE A 184 -1.46 13.58 -11.32
C ILE A 184 -0.47 12.84 -10.44
N THR A 185 0.76 12.69 -10.93
CA THR A 185 1.87 12.04 -10.21
C THR A 185 2.95 13.07 -9.89
N ARG A 186 3.46 13.04 -8.67
CA ARG A 186 4.61 13.84 -8.23
C ARG A 186 5.62 12.96 -7.54
N VAL A 187 6.89 13.22 -7.80
CA VAL A 187 8.04 12.54 -7.20
C VAL A 187 8.94 13.58 -6.56
N ASP A 188 9.13 13.46 -5.25
CA ASP A 188 10.02 14.31 -4.48
C ASP A 188 11.21 13.48 -3.97
N PRO A 189 12.46 13.86 -4.24
CA PRO A 189 13.62 13.18 -3.69
C PRO A 189 13.68 13.41 -2.17
N PRO A 190 14.13 12.42 -1.38
CA PRO A 190 14.26 12.55 0.08
C PRO A 190 15.32 13.59 0.47
N ASP A 191 16.41 13.68 -0.29
CA ASP A 191 17.51 14.66 -0.14
C ASP A 191 18.20 14.89 -1.49
N ALA A 192 18.84 16.04 -1.65
CA ALA A 192 19.55 16.41 -2.88
C ALA A 192 20.71 15.48 -3.28
N SER A 193 21.11 14.56 -2.40
CA SER A 193 22.25 13.65 -2.61
C SER A 193 21.89 12.26 -3.14
N THR A 194 20.60 11.87 -3.15
CA THR A 194 20.23 10.44 -3.18
C THR A 194 19.90 9.87 -4.54
N ALA A 195 19.69 10.63 -5.59
CA ALA A 195 19.24 10.05 -6.85
C ALA A 195 19.97 10.63 -8.06
N LYS A 196 21.14 10.08 -8.36
CA LYS A 196 21.83 10.33 -9.65
C LYS A 196 21.63 9.19 -10.65
N ALA A 197 20.71 8.26 -10.40
CA ALA A 197 20.45 7.16 -11.30
C ALA A 197 19.34 7.52 -12.30
N ALA A 198 19.61 7.33 -13.59
CA ALA A 198 18.58 7.43 -14.61
C ALA A 198 17.45 6.44 -14.30
N ALA A 199 16.23 6.92 -14.23
CA ALA A 199 15.07 6.15 -13.84
C ALA A 199 13.87 6.48 -14.73
N ASP A 200 12.93 5.54 -14.82
CA ASP A 200 11.65 5.72 -15.48
C ASP A 200 10.55 5.72 -14.43
N VAL A 201 9.55 6.58 -14.66
CA VAL A 201 8.33 6.64 -13.87
C VAL A 201 7.26 5.86 -14.58
N PHE A 202 6.70 4.87 -13.91
CA PHE A 202 5.64 4.01 -14.41
C PHE A 202 4.31 4.28 -13.71
N LEU A 203 3.25 4.11 -14.47
CA LEU A 203 1.89 4.12 -13.99
C LEU A 203 1.20 2.82 -14.39
N ALA A 204 0.71 2.08 -13.42
CA ALA A 204 -0.12 0.89 -13.63
C ALA A 204 -1.57 1.17 -13.20
N VAL A 205 -2.52 0.63 -13.96
CA VAL A 205 -3.90 0.43 -13.53
C VAL A 205 -4.04 -1.03 -13.13
N VAL A 206 -4.51 -1.26 -11.93
CA VAL A 206 -4.58 -2.59 -11.31
C VAL A 206 -6.01 -2.87 -10.88
N GLU A 207 -6.52 -4.06 -11.18
CA GLU A 207 -7.88 -4.48 -10.82
C GLU A 207 -7.86 -5.74 -9.94
N ASP A 208 -8.69 -5.75 -8.90
CA ASP A 208 -8.81 -6.86 -7.96
C ASP A 208 -10.07 -7.70 -8.22
N GLY A 209 -10.03 -8.96 -7.77
CA GLY A 209 -11.19 -9.83 -7.72
C GLY A 209 -11.71 -10.26 -9.10
N LEU A 210 -10.81 -10.38 -10.07
CA LEU A 210 -11.13 -10.95 -11.38
C LEU A 210 -11.27 -12.46 -11.28
N VAL A 211 -12.23 -13.01 -12.01
CA VAL A 211 -12.57 -14.44 -11.99
C VAL A 211 -12.72 -14.95 -13.41
N THR A 212 -12.06 -16.06 -13.70
CA THR A 212 -12.12 -16.71 -15.01
C THR A 212 -12.49 -18.19 -14.88
N GLN A 213 -13.41 -18.63 -15.72
CA GLN A 213 -13.71 -20.06 -15.93
C GLN A 213 -12.86 -20.58 -17.08
N VAL A 214 -11.80 -21.31 -16.77
CA VAL A 214 -10.86 -21.81 -17.78
C VAL A 214 -11.47 -22.98 -18.55
N LYS A 215 -11.63 -22.82 -19.85
CA LYS A 215 -12.35 -23.81 -20.68
C LYS A 215 -11.44 -24.82 -21.36
N ARG A 216 -10.13 -24.53 -21.48
CA ARG A 216 -9.14 -25.36 -22.18
C ARG A 216 -7.77 -25.25 -21.52
N GLY A 217 -6.77 -25.97 -22.06
CA GLY A 217 -5.40 -25.95 -21.55
C GLY A 217 -5.24 -26.71 -20.23
N GLU A 218 -4.12 -26.52 -19.56
CA GLU A 218 -3.72 -27.29 -18.38
C GLU A 218 -4.66 -27.05 -17.16
N ASN A 219 -5.27 -25.87 -17.05
CA ASN A 219 -6.21 -25.52 -15.99
C ASN A 219 -7.69 -25.70 -16.40
N LYS A 220 -7.98 -26.47 -17.45
CA LYS A 220 -9.35 -26.72 -17.92
C LYS A 220 -10.29 -27.14 -16.77
N GLY A 221 -11.44 -26.48 -16.70
CA GLY A 221 -12.50 -26.77 -15.71
C GLY A 221 -12.31 -26.08 -14.37
N ARG A 222 -11.23 -25.35 -14.16
CA ARG A 222 -10.98 -24.59 -12.94
C ARG A 222 -11.59 -23.19 -13.02
N GLU A 223 -12.09 -22.71 -11.90
CA GLU A 223 -12.33 -21.30 -11.67
C GLU A 223 -11.07 -20.69 -11.04
N LEU A 224 -10.48 -19.72 -11.73
CA LEU A 224 -9.30 -19.01 -11.24
C LEU A 224 -9.71 -17.61 -10.75
N ARG A 225 -9.13 -17.20 -9.62
CA ARG A 225 -9.38 -15.91 -8.98
C ARG A 225 -8.08 -15.14 -8.91
N HIS A 226 -8.10 -13.90 -9.33
CA HIS A 226 -6.91 -13.08 -9.43
C HIS A 226 -7.03 -11.82 -8.58
N THR A 227 -5.90 -11.43 -7.99
CA THR A 227 -5.71 -10.21 -7.21
C THR A 227 -4.63 -9.38 -7.86
N ALA A 228 -4.80 -8.06 -7.86
CA ALA A 228 -3.82 -7.12 -8.36
C ALA A 228 -3.44 -7.31 -9.84
N VAL A 229 -4.39 -7.70 -10.68
CA VAL A 229 -4.15 -7.87 -12.12
C VAL A 229 -3.81 -6.54 -12.76
N VAL A 230 -2.65 -6.46 -13.39
CA VAL A 230 -2.23 -5.27 -14.14
C VAL A 230 -3.01 -5.20 -15.45
N ARG A 231 -3.91 -4.21 -15.55
CA ARG A 231 -4.72 -3.97 -16.74
C ARG A 231 -3.98 -3.10 -17.76
N SER A 232 -3.14 -2.19 -17.27
CA SER A 232 -2.20 -1.42 -18.10
C SER A 232 -0.97 -1.06 -17.28
N LEU A 233 0.19 -1.00 -17.94
CA LEU A 233 1.45 -0.53 -17.39
C LEU A 233 2.11 0.36 -18.44
N THR A 234 2.31 1.63 -18.09
CA THR A 234 2.78 2.64 -19.04
C THR A 234 3.91 3.45 -18.43
N PRO A 235 5.05 3.64 -19.10
CA PRO A 235 6.03 4.64 -18.72
C PRO A 235 5.43 6.03 -18.97
N ILE A 236 5.36 6.86 -17.94
CA ILE A 236 4.79 8.22 -18.00
C ILE A 236 5.84 9.32 -17.98
N GLY A 237 7.11 8.94 -17.83
CA GLY A 237 8.22 9.89 -17.92
C GLY A 237 9.53 9.28 -17.47
N ALA A 238 10.56 10.11 -17.58
CA ALA A 238 11.93 9.77 -17.26
C ALA A 238 12.53 10.79 -16.30
N MET A 239 13.35 10.32 -15.38
CA MET A 239 14.13 11.14 -14.48
C MET A 239 15.62 10.95 -14.80
N SER A 240 16.34 12.05 -15.04
CA SER A 240 17.78 12.04 -15.32
C SER A 240 18.62 12.47 -14.14
N ASP A 241 18.00 13.17 -13.19
CA ASP A 241 18.61 13.73 -11.99
C ASP A 241 17.66 13.69 -10.79
N SER A 242 18.15 14.17 -9.66
CA SER A 242 17.45 14.13 -8.37
C SER A 242 16.47 15.26 -8.13
N GLY A 243 16.08 16.00 -9.15
CA GLY A 243 15.10 17.08 -9.02
C GLY A 243 13.68 16.58 -8.82
N PRO A 244 12.77 17.44 -8.32
CA PRO A 244 11.34 17.13 -8.30
C PRO A 244 10.83 16.85 -9.72
N TRP A 245 9.97 15.85 -9.84
CA TRP A 245 9.36 15.49 -11.12
C TRP A 245 7.85 15.40 -10.97
N SER A 246 7.13 15.79 -12.02
CA SER A 246 5.66 15.64 -12.04
C SER A 246 5.16 15.38 -13.45
N ALA A 247 4.06 14.63 -13.53
CA ALA A 247 3.29 14.45 -14.75
C ALA A 247 1.80 14.57 -14.48
N ASP A 248 1.11 15.04 -15.50
CA ASP A 248 -0.34 15.05 -15.64
C ASP A 248 -0.66 14.11 -16.81
N THR A 249 -1.29 12.99 -16.53
CA THR A 249 -1.45 11.89 -17.49
C THR A 249 -2.90 11.43 -17.53
N THR A 250 -3.40 11.12 -18.71
CA THR A 250 -4.72 10.48 -18.87
C THR A 250 -4.50 9.08 -19.43
N VAL A 251 -4.98 8.06 -18.72
CA VAL A 251 -4.99 6.67 -19.16
C VAL A 251 -6.39 6.24 -19.56
N GLN A 252 -6.47 5.38 -20.59
CA GLN A 252 -7.71 4.75 -20.99
C GLN A 252 -8.21 3.84 -19.87
N PHE A 253 -9.51 3.86 -19.64
CA PHE A 253 -10.19 3.01 -18.68
C PHE A 253 -11.43 2.41 -19.35
N PRO A 254 -11.27 1.30 -20.07
CA PRO A 254 -12.36 0.65 -20.80
C PRO A 254 -13.56 0.34 -19.89
N PRO A 255 -14.78 0.38 -20.42
CA PRO A 255 -16.01 0.25 -19.62
C PRO A 255 -16.20 -1.14 -18.99
N ASP A 256 -15.47 -2.15 -19.45
CA ASP A 256 -15.44 -3.49 -18.87
C ASP A 256 -14.56 -3.59 -17.60
N TRP A 257 -13.77 -2.55 -17.29
CA TRP A 257 -12.99 -2.49 -16.05
C TRP A 257 -13.84 -1.93 -14.92
N ASN A 258 -13.69 -2.49 -13.73
CA ASN A 258 -14.48 -2.08 -12.57
C ASN A 258 -13.73 -1.03 -11.73
N ALA A 259 -14.16 0.23 -11.83
CA ALA A 259 -13.53 1.34 -11.11
C ALA A 259 -13.52 1.17 -9.57
N ALA A 260 -14.56 0.53 -9.00
CA ALA A 260 -14.63 0.31 -7.55
C ALA A 260 -13.62 -0.76 -7.05
N ARG A 261 -13.12 -1.60 -7.96
CA ARG A 261 -12.11 -2.62 -7.68
C ARG A 261 -10.75 -2.29 -8.27
N SER A 262 -10.62 -1.10 -8.87
CA SER A 262 -9.39 -0.64 -9.50
C SER A 262 -8.68 0.40 -8.66
N ARG A 263 -7.36 0.41 -8.79
CA ARG A 263 -6.47 1.42 -8.23
C ARG A 263 -5.37 1.74 -9.21
N VAL A 264 -4.72 2.87 -9.03
CA VAL A 264 -3.46 3.18 -9.73
C VAL A 264 -2.27 2.88 -8.81
N VAL A 265 -1.18 2.43 -9.42
CA VAL A 265 0.12 2.28 -8.79
C VAL A 265 1.11 3.10 -9.59
N ALA A 266 1.74 4.08 -8.93
CA ALA A 266 2.86 4.81 -9.52
C ALA A 266 4.16 4.38 -8.86
N PHE A 267 5.19 4.11 -9.66
CA PHE A 267 6.49 3.73 -9.15
C PHE A 267 7.62 4.25 -10.02
N VAL A 268 8.79 4.41 -9.41
CA VAL A 268 10.03 4.83 -10.08
C VAL A 268 10.99 3.66 -10.09
N GLN A 269 11.50 3.34 -11.27
CA GLN A 269 12.39 2.22 -11.50
C GLN A 269 13.70 2.66 -12.13
N GLU A 270 14.82 2.30 -11.52
CA GLU A 270 16.18 2.52 -12.07
C GLU A 270 16.32 1.76 -13.40
N ARG A 271 16.86 2.43 -14.43
CA ARG A 271 17.02 1.81 -15.76
C ARG A 271 18.07 0.70 -15.78
N ALA A 272 19.21 0.89 -15.12
CA ALA A 272 20.37 0.02 -15.29
C ALA A 272 20.19 -1.35 -14.62
N LYS A 273 19.52 -1.43 -13.47
CA LYS A 273 19.35 -2.65 -12.65
C LYS A 273 17.91 -2.92 -12.29
N ARG A 274 16.98 -2.14 -12.83
CA ARG A 274 15.53 -2.28 -12.63
C ARG A 274 15.06 -2.28 -11.17
N LYS A 275 15.86 -1.71 -10.27
CA LYS A 275 15.51 -1.58 -8.85
C LYS A 275 14.39 -0.56 -8.67
N MET A 276 13.46 -0.86 -7.78
CA MET A 276 12.44 0.11 -7.38
C MET A 276 13.05 1.17 -6.46
N LEU A 277 12.83 2.44 -6.80
CA LEU A 277 13.31 3.60 -6.05
C LEU A 277 12.20 4.24 -5.20
N GLY A 278 10.95 3.93 -5.47
CA GLY A 278 9.79 4.38 -4.72
C GLY A 278 8.51 3.88 -5.37
N ALA A 279 7.44 3.77 -4.60
CA ALA A 279 6.12 3.38 -5.08
C ALA A 279 5.02 3.97 -4.21
N VAL A 280 3.83 4.11 -4.79
CA VAL A 280 2.61 4.51 -4.09
C VAL A 280 1.40 3.92 -4.80
N THR A 281 0.34 3.67 -4.06
CA THR A 281 -0.95 3.27 -4.62
C THR A 281 -2.05 4.24 -4.21
N ALA A 282 -3.04 4.45 -5.07
CA ALA A 282 -4.23 5.22 -4.74
C ALA A 282 -5.48 4.62 -5.41
N SER A 283 -6.58 4.59 -4.67
CA SER A 283 -7.89 4.24 -5.20
C SER A 283 -8.37 5.31 -6.19
N LEU A 284 -9.23 4.90 -7.12
CA LEU A 284 -9.87 5.84 -8.05
C LEU A 284 -10.95 6.64 -7.30
N THR A 285 -10.92 7.95 -7.43
CA THR A 285 -12.01 8.82 -7.00
C THR A 285 -12.89 9.15 -8.20
N ASN A 286 -14.20 9.24 -8.01
CA ASN A 286 -15.07 9.72 -9.08
C ASN A 286 -14.87 11.21 -9.27
N LYS A 287 -14.77 11.65 -10.52
CA LYS A 287 -14.78 13.07 -10.84
C LYS A 287 -16.12 13.64 -10.38
N ALA A 288 -16.07 14.69 -9.54
CA ALA A 288 -17.27 15.47 -9.24
C ALA A 288 -17.85 16.02 -10.55
N GLY A 289 -19.14 15.76 -10.78
CA GLY A 289 -19.86 16.20 -11.99
C GLY A 289 -19.96 17.71 -12.08
#